data_c26be7d5e4f39c9eac9c1c41f5c169b9
#
_entry.id   c26be7d5e4f39c9eac9c1c41f5c169b9
#
_cell.length_a   1.000
_cell.length_b   1.000
_cell.length_c   1.000
_cell.angle_alpha   90.00
_cell.angle_beta   90.00
_cell.angle_gamma   90.00
#
_symmetry.space_group_name_H-M   'P 1'
#
loop_
_entity.id
_entity.type
_entity.pdbx_description
1 polymer ?
#
loop_
_entity_poly.entity_id
_entity_poly.type
_entity_poly.pdbx_seq_one_letter_code
_entity_poly.pdbx_strand_id
1 'polypeptide(L)'
;MPAARTRAQRLTIRQVLDTAIELEKKTMALYVAFVKAFPRPEEIRNFWFTMARHEAFHCGALALVESIVESDRGAARTRVWFDPRVVSRLQALLTAYLRETKRGVRLERAFEMAIDLESSELEDLVVDMLKVVKSPQWRDRAVQMLIHDLGDLSYLVERHTKDEALLARADALMEHRIAEMKRHRLPPVAVPRS
;
A
#
# COMPACT_ATOMS: atom_id res chain seq x y z
N MET A 1 -5.02 -29.21 19.39
CA MET A 1 -4.48 -29.53 18.07
C MET A 1 -3.40 -28.50 17.73
N PRO A 2 -2.15 -28.88 17.46
CA PRO A 2 -1.12 -27.92 17.10
C PRO A 2 -1.42 -27.36 15.70
N ALA A 3 -1.51 -26.02 15.59
CA ALA A 3 -1.64 -25.35 14.33
C ALA A 3 -0.48 -25.73 13.40
N ALA A 4 -0.80 -26.26 12.23
CA ALA A 4 0.17 -26.61 11.22
C ALA A 4 1.01 -25.35 10.90
N ARG A 5 2.30 -25.39 11.22
CA ARG A 5 3.26 -24.37 10.80
C ARG A 5 3.31 -24.38 9.28
N THR A 6 2.56 -23.49 8.66
CA THR A 6 2.65 -23.29 7.20
C THR A 6 4.07 -22.83 6.92
N ARG A 7 4.82 -23.67 6.22
CA ARG A 7 6.23 -23.45 5.92
C ARG A 7 6.31 -22.28 4.94
N ALA A 8 7.11 -21.25 5.25
CA ALA A 8 7.44 -20.21 4.29
C ALA A 8 7.85 -20.85 2.95
N GLN A 9 7.28 -20.35 1.86
CA GLN A 9 7.52 -20.90 0.52
C GLN A 9 8.59 -20.07 -0.18
N ARG A 10 9.40 -20.76 -1.02
CA ARG A 10 10.31 -20.09 -1.94
C ARG A 10 9.59 -19.81 -3.25
N LEU A 11 9.18 -18.57 -3.45
CA LEU A 11 8.58 -18.10 -4.71
C LEU A 11 9.63 -17.42 -5.59
N THR A 12 9.40 -17.41 -6.89
CA THR A 12 10.16 -16.54 -7.79
C THR A 12 9.78 -15.11 -7.55
N ILE A 13 10.69 -14.17 -7.81
CA ILE A 13 10.41 -12.73 -7.70
C ILE A 13 9.17 -12.37 -8.53
N ARG A 14 9.05 -12.91 -9.74
CA ARG A 14 7.89 -12.69 -10.59
C ARG A 14 6.57 -13.06 -9.90
N GLN A 15 6.47 -14.26 -9.31
CA GLN A 15 5.26 -14.69 -8.61
C GLN A 15 4.89 -13.76 -7.45
N VAL A 16 5.89 -13.19 -6.79
CA VAL A 16 5.65 -12.24 -5.69
C VAL A 16 5.20 -10.88 -6.24
N LEU A 17 5.82 -10.38 -7.32
CA LEU A 17 5.42 -9.16 -8.00
C LEU A 17 4.00 -9.25 -8.57
N ASP A 18 3.65 -10.35 -9.25
CA ASP A 18 2.29 -10.60 -9.74
C ASP A 18 1.27 -10.50 -8.59
N THR A 19 1.61 -11.11 -7.45
CA THR A 19 0.75 -11.09 -6.27
C THR A 19 0.61 -9.69 -5.67
N ALA A 20 1.71 -8.94 -5.57
CA ALA A 20 1.70 -7.57 -5.08
C ALA A 20 0.85 -6.66 -5.98
N ILE A 21 1.05 -6.72 -7.30
CA ILE A 21 0.25 -5.96 -8.28
C ILE A 21 -1.25 -6.28 -8.15
N GLU A 22 -1.60 -7.55 -7.90
CA GLU A 22 -2.99 -7.96 -7.68
C GLU A 22 -3.58 -7.34 -6.40
N LEU A 23 -2.80 -7.25 -5.32
CA LEU A 23 -3.22 -6.63 -4.07
C LEU A 23 -3.41 -5.13 -4.25
N GLU A 24 -2.45 -4.43 -4.87
CA GLU A 24 -2.55 -2.99 -5.17
C GLU A 24 -3.78 -2.67 -6.01
N LYS A 25 -4.08 -3.48 -7.03
CA LYS A 25 -5.31 -3.32 -7.83
C LYS A 25 -6.58 -3.46 -7.00
N LYS A 26 -6.60 -4.33 -6.00
CA LYS A 26 -7.74 -4.49 -5.10
C LYS A 26 -7.87 -3.33 -4.12
N THR A 27 -6.75 -2.81 -3.61
CA THR A 27 -6.71 -1.60 -2.76
C THR A 27 -7.20 -0.39 -3.55
N MET A 28 -6.70 -0.20 -4.78
CA MET A 28 -7.21 0.82 -5.70
C MET A 28 -8.72 0.71 -5.92
N ALA A 29 -9.23 -0.50 -6.14
CA ALA A 29 -10.67 -0.71 -6.33
C ALA A 29 -11.49 -0.35 -5.09
N LEU A 30 -10.94 -0.55 -3.89
CA LEU A 30 -11.57 -0.12 -2.63
C LEU A 30 -11.61 1.41 -2.54
N TYR A 31 -10.50 2.11 -2.81
CA TYR A 31 -10.48 3.58 -2.79
C TYR A 31 -11.38 4.19 -3.86
N VAL A 32 -11.47 3.59 -5.05
CA VAL A 32 -12.48 3.99 -6.06
C VAL A 32 -13.91 3.77 -5.56
N ALA A 33 -14.16 2.72 -4.78
CA ALA A 33 -15.47 2.51 -4.15
C ALA A 33 -15.77 3.60 -3.11
N PHE A 34 -14.77 4.07 -2.34
CA PHE A 34 -14.92 5.21 -1.41
C PHE A 34 -15.17 6.53 -2.15
N VAL A 35 -14.52 6.79 -3.29
CA VAL A 35 -14.85 7.97 -4.14
C VAL A 35 -16.34 7.99 -4.48
N LYS A 36 -16.93 6.83 -4.78
CA LYS A 36 -18.36 6.71 -5.10
C LYS A 36 -19.27 6.79 -3.87
N ALA A 37 -18.82 6.25 -2.74
CA ALA A 37 -19.57 6.24 -1.49
C ALA A 37 -19.62 7.64 -0.84
N PHE A 38 -18.57 8.45 -1.03
CA PHE A 38 -18.44 9.78 -0.44
C PHE A 38 -18.30 10.88 -1.51
N PRO A 39 -19.35 11.17 -2.29
CA PRO A 39 -19.30 12.18 -3.34
C PRO A 39 -19.19 13.61 -2.78
N ARG A 40 -19.47 13.78 -1.49
CA ARG A 40 -19.38 15.04 -0.74
C ARG A 40 -18.95 14.78 0.69
N PRO A 41 -18.23 15.74 1.35
CA PRO A 41 -17.69 16.96 0.74
C PRO A 41 -16.61 16.65 -0.30
N GLU A 42 -16.34 17.62 -1.18
CA GLU A 42 -15.41 17.44 -2.30
C GLU A 42 -13.98 17.09 -1.83
N GLU A 43 -13.52 17.62 -0.72
CA GLU A 43 -12.22 17.30 -0.15
C GLU A 43 -12.08 15.80 0.17
N ILE A 44 -13.12 15.16 0.73
CA ILE A 44 -13.15 13.73 1.02
C ILE A 44 -13.13 12.90 -0.27
N ARG A 45 -13.93 13.30 -1.25
CA ARG A 45 -13.92 12.64 -2.57
C ARG A 45 -12.53 12.71 -3.22
N ASN A 46 -11.91 13.90 -3.19
CA ASN A 46 -10.60 14.14 -3.80
C ASN A 46 -9.49 13.40 -3.05
N PHE A 47 -9.57 13.29 -1.71
CA PHE A 47 -8.67 12.47 -0.93
C PHE A 47 -8.72 11.00 -1.39
N TRP A 48 -9.90 10.37 -1.44
CA TRP A 48 -10.04 8.98 -1.88
C TRP A 48 -9.60 8.78 -3.32
N PHE A 49 -9.82 9.77 -4.20
CA PHE A 49 -9.30 9.72 -5.56
C PHE A 49 -7.76 9.78 -5.59
N THR A 50 -7.15 10.58 -4.73
CA THR A 50 -5.69 10.66 -4.60
C THR A 50 -5.13 9.32 -4.09
N MET A 51 -5.76 8.70 -3.09
CA MET A 51 -5.38 7.38 -2.61
C MET A 51 -5.45 6.34 -3.73
N ALA A 52 -6.57 6.30 -4.48
CA ALA A 52 -6.69 5.39 -5.64
C ALA A 52 -5.62 5.62 -6.72
N ARG A 53 -5.23 6.86 -6.93
CA ARG A 53 -4.15 7.24 -7.86
C ARG A 53 -2.78 6.76 -7.37
N HIS A 54 -2.52 6.81 -6.08
CA HIS A 54 -1.29 6.28 -5.51
C HIS A 54 -1.15 4.78 -5.76
N GLU A 55 -2.23 4.01 -5.56
CA GLU A 55 -2.22 2.58 -5.88
C GLU A 55 -1.96 2.30 -7.37
N ALA A 56 -2.44 3.16 -8.27
CA ALA A 56 -2.11 3.05 -9.68
C ALA A 56 -0.62 3.29 -9.94
N PHE A 57 0.03 4.22 -9.22
CA PHE A 57 1.47 4.42 -9.28
C PHE A 57 2.25 3.23 -8.72
N HIS A 58 1.78 2.60 -7.64
CA HIS A 58 2.36 1.36 -7.10
C HIS A 58 2.32 0.24 -8.12
N CYS A 59 1.18 0.01 -8.76
CA CYS A 59 1.08 -0.96 -9.85
C CYS A 59 2.10 -0.67 -10.97
N GLY A 60 2.27 0.60 -11.34
CA GLY A 60 3.25 1.03 -12.35
C GLY A 60 4.70 0.78 -11.91
N ALA A 61 5.03 1.08 -10.66
CA ALA A 61 6.36 0.83 -10.09
C ALA A 61 6.70 -0.66 -10.08
N LEU A 62 5.76 -1.49 -9.63
CA LEU A 62 5.91 -2.95 -9.59
C LEU A 62 6.05 -3.56 -10.99
N ALA A 63 5.27 -3.09 -11.97
CA ALA A 63 5.39 -3.52 -13.36
C ALA A 63 6.75 -3.10 -13.99
N LEU A 64 7.29 -1.95 -13.61
CA LEU A 64 8.65 -1.54 -14.00
C LEU A 64 9.70 -2.49 -13.41
N VAL A 65 9.58 -2.84 -12.11
CA VAL A 65 10.49 -3.80 -11.47
C VAL A 65 10.39 -5.17 -12.14
N GLU A 66 9.19 -5.63 -12.47
CA GLU A 66 8.98 -6.88 -13.21
C GLU A 66 9.75 -6.86 -14.54
N SER A 67 9.62 -5.78 -15.32
CA SER A 67 10.33 -5.63 -16.59
C SER A 67 11.86 -5.63 -16.43
N ILE A 68 12.38 -5.01 -15.37
CA ILE A 68 13.81 -5.04 -15.03
C ILE A 68 14.27 -6.44 -14.68
N VAL A 69 13.51 -7.16 -13.86
CA VAL A 69 13.80 -8.55 -13.45
C VAL A 69 13.77 -9.49 -14.66
N GLU A 70 12.82 -9.34 -15.56
CA GLU A 70 12.72 -10.15 -16.78
C GLU A 70 13.92 -9.95 -17.74
N SER A 71 14.46 -8.74 -17.77
CA SER A 71 15.65 -8.43 -18.59
C SER A 71 16.96 -9.04 -18.02
N ASP A 72 16.99 -9.37 -16.73
CA ASP A 72 18.13 -10.02 -16.04
C ASP A 72 17.81 -11.50 -15.74
N ARG A 73 18.36 -12.41 -16.57
CA ARG A 73 18.18 -13.87 -16.40
C ARG A 73 18.58 -14.38 -15.01
N GLY A 74 19.54 -13.74 -14.35
CA GLY A 74 19.97 -14.07 -12.99
C GLY A 74 18.90 -13.67 -11.96
N ALA A 75 18.39 -12.46 -12.08
CA ALA A 75 17.34 -11.93 -11.20
C ALA A 75 16.03 -12.73 -11.35
N ALA A 76 15.63 -13.05 -12.59
CA ALA A 76 14.40 -13.81 -12.88
C ALA A 76 14.38 -15.21 -12.21
N ARG A 77 15.55 -15.83 -11.98
CA ARG A 77 15.68 -17.13 -11.30
C ARG A 77 15.81 -17.03 -9.79
N THR A 78 15.97 -15.84 -9.25
CA THR A 78 16.10 -15.62 -7.82
C THR A 78 14.80 -16.01 -7.12
N ARG A 79 14.93 -16.77 -6.05
CA ARG A 79 13.80 -17.15 -5.19
C ARG A 79 13.91 -16.44 -3.86
N VAL A 80 12.82 -15.84 -3.45
CA VAL A 80 12.68 -15.14 -2.18
C VAL A 80 11.83 -15.94 -1.21
N TRP A 81 12.11 -15.81 0.08
CA TRP A 81 11.26 -16.37 1.11
C TRP A 81 10.03 -15.50 1.26
N PHE A 82 8.89 -16.14 1.21
CA PHE A 82 7.60 -15.47 1.27
C PHE A 82 6.66 -16.21 2.22
N ASP A 83 5.97 -15.46 3.08
CA ASP A 83 4.92 -16.04 3.93
C ASP A 83 3.55 -15.90 3.22
N PRO A 84 3.00 -16.97 2.66
CA PRO A 84 1.73 -16.90 1.95
C PRO A 84 0.55 -16.50 2.85
N ARG A 85 0.72 -16.56 4.18
CA ARG A 85 -0.31 -16.13 5.13
C ARG A 85 -0.52 -14.63 5.11
N VAL A 86 0.53 -13.84 4.85
CA VAL A 86 0.43 -12.38 4.69
C VAL A 86 -0.53 -12.06 3.55
N VAL A 87 -0.29 -12.64 2.37
CA VAL A 87 -1.16 -12.45 1.20
C VAL A 87 -2.59 -12.91 1.48
N SER A 88 -2.75 -14.10 2.06
CA SER A 88 -4.09 -14.63 2.34
C SER A 88 -4.88 -13.73 3.31
N ARG A 89 -4.20 -13.17 4.33
CA ARG A 89 -4.80 -12.20 5.25
C ARG A 89 -5.23 -10.93 4.53
N LEU A 90 -4.33 -10.34 3.73
CA LEU A 90 -4.62 -9.11 2.99
C LEU A 90 -5.74 -9.31 1.95
N GLN A 91 -5.72 -10.43 1.23
CA GLN A 91 -6.81 -10.76 0.29
C GLN A 91 -8.15 -10.93 0.99
N ALA A 92 -8.18 -11.59 2.15
CA ALA A 92 -9.38 -11.74 2.94
C ALA A 92 -9.88 -10.39 3.48
N LEU A 93 -8.98 -9.55 3.97
CA LEU A 93 -9.27 -8.22 4.47
C LEU A 93 -9.85 -7.33 3.37
N LEU A 94 -9.18 -7.21 2.22
CA LEU A 94 -9.66 -6.44 1.08
C LEU A 94 -11.02 -6.95 0.56
N THR A 95 -11.22 -8.27 0.54
CA THR A 95 -12.51 -8.86 0.14
C THR A 95 -13.62 -8.49 1.12
N ALA A 96 -13.33 -8.50 2.43
CA ALA A 96 -14.28 -8.09 3.46
C ALA A 96 -14.62 -6.60 3.33
N TYR A 97 -13.61 -5.74 3.17
CA TYR A 97 -13.78 -4.29 3.05
C TYR A 97 -14.58 -3.90 1.79
N LEU A 98 -14.27 -4.49 0.64
CA LEU A 98 -15.05 -4.26 -0.58
C LEU A 98 -16.52 -4.69 -0.43
N ARG A 99 -16.78 -5.79 0.29
CA ARG A 99 -18.13 -6.25 0.58
C ARG A 99 -18.87 -5.31 1.53
N GLU A 100 -18.19 -4.85 2.58
CA GLU A 100 -18.74 -3.90 3.55
C GLU A 100 -19.08 -2.58 2.86
N THR A 101 -18.16 -2.05 2.05
CA THR A 101 -18.35 -0.80 1.29
C THR A 101 -19.56 -0.86 0.34
N LYS A 102 -19.77 -2.01 -0.33
CA LYS A 102 -20.95 -2.22 -1.19
C LYS A 102 -22.28 -2.21 -0.45
N ARG A 103 -22.29 -2.52 0.84
CA ARG A 103 -23.48 -2.49 1.70
C ARG A 103 -23.76 -1.13 2.32
N GLY A 104 -22.85 -0.20 2.16
CA GLY A 104 -22.80 1.11 2.79
C GLY A 104 -21.79 1.15 3.93
N VAL A 105 -20.91 2.13 3.88
CA VAL A 105 -19.84 2.35 4.87
C VAL A 105 -19.92 3.78 5.39
N ARG A 106 -19.67 3.99 6.69
CA ARG A 106 -19.51 5.32 7.26
C ARG A 106 -18.09 5.84 7.02
N LEU A 107 -17.92 7.15 7.06
CA LEU A 107 -16.64 7.79 6.77
C LEU A 107 -15.53 7.37 7.75
N GLU A 108 -15.86 7.33 9.05
CA GLU A 108 -14.93 6.89 10.09
C GLU A 108 -14.41 5.46 9.77
N ARG A 109 -15.34 4.58 9.38
CA ARG A 109 -14.99 3.20 9.03
C ARG A 109 -14.13 3.11 7.77
N ALA A 110 -14.35 3.99 6.78
CA ALA A 110 -13.50 4.06 5.59
C ALA A 110 -12.07 4.52 5.95
N PHE A 111 -11.92 5.47 6.87
CA PHE A 111 -10.59 5.85 7.39
C PHE A 111 -9.91 4.71 8.16
N GLU A 112 -10.65 3.97 9.02
CA GLU A 112 -10.11 2.79 9.69
C GLU A 112 -9.57 1.77 8.67
N MET A 113 -10.37 1.48 7.63
CA MET A 113 -9.96 0.54 6.58
C MET A 113 -8.70 1.00 5.85
N ALA A 114 -8.59 2.30 5.56
CA ALA A 114 -7.39 2.86 4.95
C ALA A 114 -6.17 2.71 5.87
N ILE A 115 -6.29 3.10 7.14
CA ILE A 115 -5.20 2.97 8.12
C ILE A 115 -4.76 1.52 8.28
N ASP A 116 -5.69 0.56 8.30
CA ASP A 116 -5.37 -0.87 8.39
C ASP A 116 -4.57 -1.36 7.17
N LEU A 117 -4.91 -0.88 5.96
CA LEU A 117 -4.21 -1.26 4.73
C LEU A 117 -2.84 -0.60 4.63
N GLU A 118 -2.77 0.71 4.88
CA GLU A 118 -1.51 1.46 4.84
C GLU A 118 -0.52 1.06 5.95
N SER A 119 -1.02 0.49 7.04
CA SER A 119 -0.19 -0.09 8.11
C SER A 119 0.17 -1.56 7.84
N SER A 120 -0.20 -2.10 6.68
CA SER A 120 0.02 -3.51 6.39
C SER A 120 1.46 -3.81 6.00
N GLU A 121 1.87 -5.08 6.18
CA GLU A 121 3.21 -5.57 5.81
C GLU A 121 3.44 -5.61 4.28
N LEU A 122 2.48 -5.18 3.44
CA LEU A 122 2.58 -5.28 1.99
C LEU A 122 3.68 -4.37 1.44
N GLU A 123 3.72 -3.12 1.89
CA GLU A 123 4.74 -2.17 1.44
C GLU A 123 6.14 -2.57 1.89
N ASP A 124 6.30 -3.03 3.14
CA ASP A 124 7.58 -3.53 3.63
C ASP A 124 8.08 -4.71 2.77
N LEU A 125 7.16 -5.59 2.40
CA LEU A 125 7.46 -6.72 1.53
C LEU A 125 7.93 -6.26 0.14
N VAL A 126 7.27 -5.26 -0.44
CA VAL A 126 7.63 -4.71 -1.75
C VAL A 126 8.98 -3.98 -1.69
N VAL A 127 9.22 -3.18 -0.66
CA VAL A 127 10.50 -2.49 -0.44
C VAL A 127 11.63 -3.51 -0.27
N ASP A 128 11.40 -4.61 0.45
CA ASP A 128 12.37 -5.69 0.60
C ASP A 128 12.67 -6.39 -0.72
N MET A 129 11.67 -6.60 -1.58
CA MET A 129 11.86 -7.15 -2.91
C MET A 129 12.69 -6.23 -3.82
N LEU A 130 12.54 -4.92 -3.69
CA LEU A 130 13.33 -3.95 -4.45
C LEU A 130 14.83 -4.04 -4.16
N LYS A 131 15.24 -4.61 -3.02
CA LYS A 131 16.66 -4.86 -2.70
C LYS A 131 17.34 -5.82 -3.69
N VAL A 132 16.57 -6.61 -4.43
CA VAL A 132 17.08 -7.50 -5.50
C VAL A 132 17.47 -6.71 -6.75
N VAL A 133 16.93 -5.52 -6.95
CA VAL A 133 17.29 -4.64 -8.06
C VAL A 133 18.72 -4.14 -7.84
N LYS A 134 19.66 -4.62 -8.64
CA LYS A 134 21.09 -4.33 -8.51
C LYS A 134 21.44 -2.86 -8.79
N SER A 135 20.65 -2.18 -9.62
CA SER A 135 20.84 -0.77 -9.92
C SER A 135 20.29 0.11 -8.78
N PRO A 136 21.12 0.83 -8.01
CA PRO A 136 20.65 1.71 -6.95
C PRO A 136 19.67 2.77 -7.46
N GLN A 137 19.95 3.34 -8.64
CA GLN A 137 19.11 4.40 -9.22
C GLN A 137 17.69 3.93 -9.52
N TRP A 138 17.52 2.74 -10.08
CA TRP A 138 16.20 2.19 -10.37
C TRP A 138 15.47 1.76 -9.10
N ARG A 139 16.20 1.16 -8.15
CA ARG A 139 15.67 0.81 -6.85
C ARG A 139 15.15 2.04 -6.10
N ASP A 140 15.95 3.09 -6.01
CA ASP A 140 15.60 4.31 -5.28
C ASP A 140 14.37 5.00 -5.92
N ARG A 141 14.29 5.03 -7.26
CA ARG A 141 13.11 5.54 -7.96
C ARG A 141 11.85 4.69 -7.69
N ALA A 142 11.96 3.37 -7.71
CA ALA A 142 10.84 2.50 -7.43
C ALA A 142 10.36 2.66 -5.97
N VAL A 143 11.30 2.76 -5.01
CA VAL A 143 10.95 3.06 -3.60
C VAL A 143 10.24 4.41 -3.49
N GLN A 144 10.73 5.47 -4.18
CA GLN A 144 10.07 6.77 -4.18
C GLN A 144 8.63 6.72 -4.71
N MET A 145 8.34 5.86 -5.68
CA MET A 145 6.99 5.69 -6.21
C MET A 145 6.05 4.95 -5.27
N LEU A 146 6.59 4.20 -4.30
CA LEU A 146 5.82 3.43 -3.33
C LEU A 146 5.55 4.18 -2.02
N ILE A 147 6.18 5.33 -1.81
CA ILE A 147 5.97 6.13 -0.60
C ILE A 147 4.78 7.05 -0.81
N HIS A 148 3.74 6.82 -0.02
CA HIS A 148 2.56 7.68 0.02
C HIS A 148 2.80 8.96 0.81
N ASP A 149 2.26 10.05 0.30
CA ASP A 149 1.98 11.21 1.12
C ASP A 149 0.63 11.00 1.83
N LEU A 150 0.70 10.58 3.08
CA LEU A 150 -0.46 10.38 3.95
C LEU A 150 -0.81 11.64 4.77
N GLY A 151 -0.17 12.79 4.45
CA GLY A 151 -0.33 14.04 5.22
C GLY A 151 -1.77 14.49 5.38
N ASP A 152 -2.57 14.29 4.36
CA ASP A 152 -3.99 14.64 4.40
C ASP A 152 -4.83 13.69 5.27
N LEU A 153 -4.38 12.47 5.53
CA LEU A 153 -5.17 11.45 6.25
C LEU A 153 -5.47 11.90 7.68
N SER A 154 -4.43 12.25 8.44
CA SER A 154 -4.57 12.70 9.84
C SER A 154 -5.44 13.95 9.93
N TYR A 155 -5.18 14.96 9.08
CA TYR A 155 -5.96 16.18 9.00
C TYR A 155 -7.45 15.92 8.73
N LEU A 156 -7.77 15.03 7.80
CA LEU A 156 -9.15 14.71 7.44
C LEU A 156 -9.86 13.90 8.53
N VAL A 157 -9.13 13.00 9.19
CA VAL A 157 -9.65 12.26 10.36
C VAL A 157 -10.01 13.25 11.46
N GLU A 158 -9.11 14.18 11.83
CA GLU A 158 -9.36 15.21 12.83
C GLU A 158 -10.58 16.07 12.47
N ARG A 159 -10.65 16.50 11.23
CA ARG A 159 -11.69 17.44 10.77
C ARG A 159 -13.07 16.81 10.64
N HIS A 160 -13.16 15.56 10.24
CA HIS A 160 -14.42 14.90 9.88
C HIS A 160 -14.88 13.82 10.85
N THR A 161 -14.06 13.50 11.84
CA THR A 161 -14.43 12.57 12.90
C THR A 161 -14.23 13.18 14.27
N LYS A 162 -14.82 12.56 15.30
CA LYS A 162 -14.55 12.89 16.70
C LYS A 162 -13.89 11.72 17.41
N ASP A 163 -13.30 10.81 16.64
CA ASP A 163 -12.69 9.58 17.14
C ASP A 163 -11.20 9.83 17.41
N GLU A 164 -10.89 10.14 18.68
CA GLU A 164 -9.52 10.38 19.13
C GLU A 164 -8.61 9.15 18.96
N ALA A 165 -9.16 7.93 19.08
CA ALA A 165 -8.40 6.73 18.89
C ALA A 165 -8.03 6.53 17.42
N LEU A 166 -8.92 6.86 16.50
CA LEU A 166 -8.68 6.84 15.07
C LEU A 166 -7.63 7.88 14.67
N LEU A 167 -7.73 9.09 15.23
CA LEU A 167 -6.73 10.16 15.02
C LEU A 167 -5.34 9.70 15.48
N ALA A 168 -5.24 9.16 16.70
CA ALA A 168 -3.96 8.67 17.22
C ALA A 168 -3.34 7.58 16.34
N ARG A 169 -4.16 6.71 15.72
CA ARG A 169 -3.69 5.70 14.76
C ARG A 169 -3.20 6.32 13.45
N ALA A 170 -3.90 7.34 12.95
CA ALA A 170 -3.48 8.07 11.75
C ALA A 170 -2.14 8.78 11.98
N ASP A 171 -1.98 9.46 13.12
CA ASP A 171 -0.74 10.13 13.50
C ASP A 171 0.43 9.15 13.64
N ALA A 172 0.21 8.01 14.31
CA ALA A 172 1.24 6.98 14.46
C ALA A 172 1.69 6.39 13.11
N LEU A 173 0.76 6.21 12.17
CA LEU A 173 1.07 5.78 10.81
C LEU A 173 1.93 6.82 10.09
N MET A 174 1.58 8.11 10.19
CA MET A 174 2.35 9.21 9.62
C MET A 174 3.77 9.29 10.18
N GLU A 175 3.91 9.22 11.50
CA GLU A 175 5.23 9.23 12.16
C GLU A 175 6.09 8.06 11.68
N HIS A 176 5.50 6.88 11.55
CA HIS A 176 6.18 5.69 11.03
C HIS A 176 6.68 5.93 9.61
N ARG A 177 5.86 6.46 8.70
CA ARG A 177 6.23 6.77 7.32
C ARG A 177 7.33 7.82 7.22
N ILE A 178 7.25 8.89 8.01
CA ILE A 178 8.31 9.92 8.08
C ILE A 178 9.64 9.29 8.54
N ALA A 179 9.60 8.38 9.51
CA ALA A 179 10.79 7.69 9.98
C ALA A 179 11.40 6.76 8.91
N GLU A 180 10.57 6.09 8.10
CA GLU A 180 11.00 5.28 6.96
C GLU A 180 11.66 6.14 5.87
N MET A 181 11.02 7.24 5.47
CA MET A 181 11.58 8.18 4.49
C MET A 181 12.97 8.67 4.92
N LYS A 182 13.14 9.02 6.20
CA LYS A 182 14.45 9.43 6.76
C LYS A 182 15.47 8.29 6.71
N ARG A 183 15.07 7.07 7.00
CA ARG A 183 15.97 5.89 6.95
C ARG A 183 16.47 5.62 5.52
N HIS A 184 15.61 5.80 4.53
CA HIS A 184 15.96 5.58 3.11
C HIS A 184 16.63 6.79 2.45
N ARG A 185 16.93 7.88 3.18
CA ARG A 185 17.54 9.14 2.68
C ARG A 185 16.80 9.70 1.45
N LEU A 186 15.49 9.54 1.39
CA LEU A 186 14.71 10.08 0.30
C LEU A 186 14.49 11.58 0.51
N PRO A 187 14.69 12.42 -0.53
CA PRO A 187 14.33 13.83 -0.42
C PRO A 187 12.80 13.95 -0.24
N PRO A 188 12.33 14.96 0.50
CA PRO A 188 10.90 15.19 0.63
C PRO A 188 10.29 15.37 -0.77
N VAL A 189 9.18 14.70 -1.01
CA VAL A 189 8.41 14.87 -2.25
C VAL A 189 7.98 16.32 -2.32
N ALA A 190 8.47 17.06 -3.32
CA ALA A 190 8.03 18.42 -3.55
C ALA A 190 6.55 18.39 -3.94
N VAL A 191 5.67 18.78 -3.03
CA VAL A 191 4.26 18.99 -3.33
C VAL A 191 4.18 20.14 -4.32
N PRO A 192 3.62 19.97 -5.53
CA PRO A 192 3.37 21.08 -6.41
C PRO A 192 2.41 22.05 -5.70
N ARG A 193 2.88 23.24 -5.36
CA ARG A 193 1.98 24.30 -4.90
C ARG A 193 1.08 24.66 -6.07
N SER A 194 -0.19 24.35 -5.93
CA SER A 194 -1.29 24.79 -6.79
C SER A 194 -1.47 26.30 -6.72
#